data_a4420d88ab9d46acfa7ff6327d504745
#
_entry.id   a4420d88ab9d46acfa7ff6327d504745
#
_cell.length_a   1.000
_cell.length_b   1.000
_cell.length_c   1.000
_cell.angle_alpha   90.00
_cell.angle_beta   90.00
_cell.angle_gamma   90.00
#
_symmetry.space_group_name_H-M   'P 1'
#
loop_
_entity.id
_entity.type
_entity.pdbx_description
1 polymer ?
#
loop_
_entity_poly.entity_id
_entity_poly.type
_entity_poly.pdbx_seq_one_letter_code
_entity_poly.pdbx_strand_id
1 'polypeptide(L)'
;MSRRPQGGRTGDHDAIVAQLDKRGRFLTAEPFFTRGGRMIVERDSKARVGELVLVRPSSRSGGHAKVLRRLGKPDVAADVLEALMLDRGLRRRFDPAVERAARAARDAGPDPDVVRRDLTGLTTLTIDPATARDFDDAISAERMDGGASRVWVHIADVSAFVLPGSLIDREAARRATSVYVPGRVEPMLPEALSNDACSLVPGEDRAAVTVELDFDGPRVARAAFYRSTIRSDARLDYERVDRAFDGTEPGEEPWAAPLAAARVVCAALHERRMQQQALELQTSEPQFAFDARGHVAASPPSEQTESHLLIEHLMIAANEQVARLLSDRAVPALYRVHERPDGERALRLVEQLASLDVATPPVGEHMTPAEAADVVAACSRLVGEHVRRTGRGRDALTFLVLRSLKQAHYGPRNLGHAGLGLTHYCHFTSPIRRYPDLVCHRALLHAVGGGEASPRGSDMEAAGAWSSERERDAMTIERSADRVARAFVLERELFEHGWDRTFDGEVTALIGAGAFVRLDGGHEGLLPVRALRGDTPFGARDWWELNEQGTVLTGERTGETLRLGDPVRVRVERVDTARGRVDLGPVQDAAEQPPPGNGRGARESDRGRAGRSGGDRSR
;
A
#
# COMPACT_ATOMS: atom_id res chain seq x y z
N MET A 1 18.05 25.86 -19.91
CA MET A 1 18.36 26.21 -18.50
C MET A 1 17.09 26.76 -17.87
N SER A 2 16.25 25.87 -17.33
CA SER A 2 14.98 26.22 -16.71
C SER A 2 15.19 26.33 -15.20
N ARG A 3 14.89 27.48 -14.62
CA ARG A 3 14.97 27.75 -13.18
C ARG A 3 13.87 26.94 -12.47
N ARG A 4 14.29 26.03 -11.58
CA ARG A 4 13.38 25.41 -10.60
C ARG A 4 12.67 26.52 -9.81
N PRO A 5 11.34 26.39 -9.55
CA PRO A 5 10.65 27.35 -8.70
C PRO A 5 11.21 27.23 -7.27
N GLN A 6 11.79 28.33 -6.78
CA GLN A 6 12.18 28.48 -5.39
C GLN A 6 10.89 28.65 -4.56
N GLY A 7 10.33 27.52 -4.10
CA GLY A 7 9.30 27.54 -3.06
C GLY A 7 9.90 27.96 -1.73
N GLY A 8 9.25 28.88 -1.05
CA GLY A 8 9.67 29.52 0.18
C GLY A 8 10.14 28.52 1.25
N ARG A 9 11.40 28.66 1.66
CA ARG A 9 12.03 27.94 2.76
C ARG A 9 11.36 28.36 4.08
N THR A 10 10.53 27.51 4.63
CA THR A 10 10.19 27.53 6.05
C THR A 10 10.51 26.15 6.65
N GLY A 11 11.60 26.00 7.18
CA GLY A 11 12.01 25.55 8.51
C GLY A 11 12.16 24.08 8.81
N ASP A 12 11.61 23.05 8.10
CA ASP A 12 11.70 21.65 8.55
C ASP A 12 12.32 20.65 7.56
N HIS A 13 12.76 21.08 6.40
CA HIS A 13 13.32 20.18 5.37
C HIS A 13 14.66 19.52 5.74
N ASP A 14 15.37 20.03 6.76
CA ASP A 14 16.66 19.48 7.20
C ASP A 14 16.53 18.74 8.55
N ALA A 15 15.31 18.50 9.03
CA ALA A 15 15.10 17.80 10.29
C ALA A 15 15.13 16.28 10.07
N ILE A 16 15.77 15.56 10.98
CA ILE A 16 15.90 14.10 10.99
C ILE A 16 15.32 13.52 12.28
N VAL A 17 14.77 12.32 12.18
CA VAL A 17 14.39 11.56 13.36
C VAL A 17 15.61 10.86 13.95
N ALA A 18 15.80 11.01 15.24
CA ALA A 18 16.92 10.42 15.96
C ALA A 18 16.48 9.86 17.31
N GLN A 19 17.22 8.88 17.80
CA GLN A 19 17.08 8.39 19.17
C GLN A 19 18.11 9.07 20.05
N LEU A 20 17.70 9.52 21.24
CA LEU A 20 18.60 10.11 22.21
C LEU A 20 19.35 9.04 23.00
N ASP A 21 20.65 9.21 23.11
CA ASP A 21 21.54 8.39 23.91
C ASP A 21 22.45 9.27 24.79
N LYS A 22 23.02 8.69 25.84
CA LYS A 22 23.96 9.38 26.74
C LYS A 22 25.34 8.77 26.60
N ARG A 23 26.33 9.60 26.24
CA ARG A 23 27.74 9.20 26.24
C ARG A 23 28.56 10.11 27.16
N GLY A 24 28.99 9.56 28.26
CA GLY A 24 29.65 10.32 29.31
C GLY A 24 28.74 11.45 29.79
N ARG A 25 29.21 12.71 29.66
CA ARG A 25 28.44 13.91 30.06
C ARG A 25 27.57 14.50 28.93
N PHE A 26 27.65 13.94 27.71
CA PHE A 26 26.95 14.49 26.55
C PHE A 26 25.68 13.70 26.25
N LEU A 27 24.61 14.43 25.90
CA LEU A 27 23.44 13.87 25.26
C LEU A 27 23.70 13.85 23.75
N THR A 28 23.47 12.72 23.10
CA THR A 28 23.71 12.53 21.67
C THR A 28 22.45 12.06 20.98
N ALA A 29 22.24 12.47 19.73
CA ALA A 29 21.17 12.01 18.86
C ALA A 29 21.76 11.12 17.76
N GLU A 30 21.29 9.88 17.69
CA GLU A 30 21.65 8.92 16.65
C GLU A 30 20.52 8.83 15.64
N PRO A 31 20.76 9.06 14.31
CA PRO A 31 19.72 8.92 13.31
C PRO A 31 19.03 7.55 13.39
N PHE A 32 17.68 7.54 13.42
CA PHE A 32 16.92 6.34 13.73
C PHE A 32 16.65 5.48 12.49
N PHE A 33 16.15 6.07 11.40
CA PHE A 33 15.80 5.34 10.19
C PHE A 33 16.93 5.27 9.16
N THR A 34 17.88 6.19 9.22
CA THR A 34 18.99 6.31 8.28
C THR A 34 20.32 6.03 8.96
N ARG A 35 21.32 5.60 8.17
CA ARG A 35 22.70 5.54 8.67
C ARG A 35 23.29 6.96 8.67
N GLY A 36 23.83 7.40 9.78
CA GLY A 36 24.45 8.70 9.91
C GLY A 36 25.33 8.82 11.14
N GLY A 37 26.14 9.87 11.17
CA GLY A 37 26.97 10.18 12.35
C GLY A 37 26.11 10.64 13.53
N ARG A 38 26.53 10.29 14.74
CA ARG A 38 25.93 10.80 15.97
C ARG A 38 26.15 12.30 16.11
N MET A 39 25.15 13.01 16.61
CA MET A 39 25.16 14.44 16.81
C MET A 39 25.07 14.77 18.30
N ILE A 40 25.82 15.75 18.78
CA ILE A 40 25.71 16.25 20.15
C ILE A 40 24.46 17.14 20.22
N VAL A 41 23.61 16.91 21.23
CA VAL A 41 22.40 17.70 21.46
C VAL A 41 22.67 18.82 22.44
N GLU A 42 22.18 20.01 22.14
CA GLU A 42 22.25 21.16 23.03
C GLU A 42 21.56 20.87 24.39
N ARG A 43 22.13 21.39 25.50
CA ARG A 43 21.75 21.05 26.88
C ARG A 43 20.30 21.40 27.28
N ASP A 44 19.60 22.20 26.49
CA ASP A 44 18.26 22.73 26.82
C ASP A 44 17.10 21.83 26.37
N SER A 45 17.37 20.55 26.15
CA SER A 45 16.37 19.58 25.68
C SER A 45 15.55 19.01 26.85
N LYS A 46 14.21 19.10 26.77
CA LYS A 46 13.27 18.44 27.69
C LYS A 46 13.12 16.93 27.40
N ALA A 47 13.77 16.40 26.36
CA ALA A 47 13.67 15.01 25.96
C ALA A 47 14.64 14.13 26.78
N ARG A 48 14.26 12.88 27.00
CA ARG A 48 14.97 11.91 27.83
C ARG A 48 15.79 10.94 26.99
N VAL A 49 16.82 10.37 27.59
CA VAL A 49 17.60 9.27 27.01
C VAL A 49 16.64 8.11 26.64
N GLY A 50 16.86 7.52 25.46
CA GLY A 50 16.04 6.44 24.91
C GLY A 50 14.84 6.90 24.09
N GLU A 51 14.47 8.18 24.12
CA GLU A 51 13.33 8.70 23.37
C GLU A 51 13.65 9.03 21.91
N LEU A 52 12.63 8.95 21.07
CA LEU A 52 12.64 9.45 19.70
C LEU A 52 12.40 10.95 19.69
N VAL A 53 13.20 11.65 18.92
CA VAL A 53 13.15 13.10 18.76
C VAL A 53 13.32 13.51 17.30
N LEU A 54 12.67 14.61 16.94
CA LEU A 54 12.96 15.32 15.70
C LEU A 54 14.07 16.32 15.99
N VAL A 55 15.19 16.23 15.29
CA VAL A 55 16.35 17.11 15.47
C VAL A 55 16.69 17.85 14.17
N ARG A 56 17.19 19.06 14.31
CA ARG A 56 17.78 19.81 13.21
C ARG A 56 19.29 19.86 13.40
N PRO A 57 20.06 19.31 12.44
CA PRO A 57 21.52 19.45 12.45
C PRO A 57 21.94 20.92 12.38
N SER A 58 22.99 21.29 13.10
CA SER A 58 23.54 22.64 13.05
C SER A 58 24.44 22.81 11.82
N SER A 59 24.16 23.81 11.00
CA SER A 59 24.99 24.15 9.84
C SER A 59 26.32 24.82 10.22
N ARG A 60 26.44 25.34 11.47
CA ARG A 60 27.60 26.13 11.93
C ARG A 60 28.60 25.32 12.76
N SER A 61 28.18 24.26 13.40
CA SER A 61 29.04 23.38 14.21
C SER A 61 28.79 21.94 13.80
N GLY A 62 29.71 21.38 13.00
CA GLY A 62 29.61 19.98 12.57
C GLY A 62 29.43 19.05 13.78
N GLY A 63 28.45 18.13 13.71
CA GLY A 63 28.20 17.18 14.76
C GLY A 63 27.30 17.65 15.92
N HIS A 64 26.68 18.85 15.84
CA HIS A 64 25.69 19.32 16.79
C HIS A 64 24.29 19.33 16.19
N ALA A 65 23.25 19.14 17.03
CA ALA A 65 21.85 19.22 16.63
C ALA A 65 21.00 19.87 17.72
N LYS A 66 19.91 20.52 17.29
CA LYS A 66 18.87 21.07 18.17
C LYS A 66 17.64 20.16 18.14
N VAL A 67 17.13 19.79 19.31
CA VAL A 67 15.84 19.10 19.42
C VAL A 67 14.72 20.08 19.09
N LEU A 68 13.92 19.74 18.09
CA LEU A 68 12.74 20.49 17.69
C LEU A 68 11.49 19.98 18.40
N ARG A 69 11.34 18.66 18.47
CA ARG A 69 10.16 18.00 19.02
C ARG A 69 10.52 16.63 19.60
N ARG A 70 9.89 16.29 20.73
CA ARG A 70 9.85 14.93 21.26
C ARG A 70 8.77 14.15 20.53
N LEU A 71 9.05 12.91 20.11
CA LEU A 71 8.14 12.06 19.33
C LEU A 71 7.57 10.92 20.16
N GLY A 72 8.34 10.37 21.13
CA GLY A 72 7.91 9.27 21.96
C GLY A 72 8.99 8.22 22.15
N LYS A 73 8.61 6.95 22.17
CA LYS A 73 9.52 5.84 22.46
C LYS A 73 9.66 4.88 21.28
N PRO A 74 10.84 4.25 21.09
CA PRO A 74 11.09 3.31 19.99
C PRO A 74 10.40 1.94 20.18
N ASP A 75 9.92 1.64 21.39
CA ASP A 75 9.17 0.42 21.73
C ASP A 75 7.64 0.59 21.62
N VAL A 76 7.15 1.75 21.18
CA VAL A 76 5.74 2.03 20.95
C VAL A 76 5.47 2.20 19.46
N ALA A 77 4.70 1.31 18.87
CA ALA A 77 4.42 1.29 17.43
C ALA A 77 3.87 2.62 16.90
N ALA A 78 2.90 3.21 17.60
CA ALA A 78 2.32 4.50 17.21
C ALA A 78 3.34 5.65 17.19
N ASP A 79 4.32 5.64 18.10
CA ASP A 79 5.38 6.65 18.14
C ASP A 79 6.39 6.47 17.00
N VAL A 80 6.73 5.22 16.69
CA VAL A 80 7.62 4.89 15.56
C VAL A 80 6.98 5.23 14.22
N LEU A 81 5.68 4.95 14.04
CA LEU A 81 4.94 5.32 12.83
C LEU A 81 4.85 6.84 12.66
N GLU A 82 4.58 7.60 13.73
CA GLU A 82 4.62 9.06 13.69
C GLU A 82 6.02 9.57 13.31
N ALA A 83 7.05 8.97 13.89
CA ALA A 83 8.44 9.30 13.59
C ALA A 83 8.78 9.00 12.12
N LEU A 84 8.33 7.85 11.58
CA LEU A 84 8.51 7.47 10.18
C LEU A 84 7.87 8.48 9.22
N MET A 85 6.64 8.90 9.49
CA MET A 85 5.94 9.89 8.68
C MET A 85 6.70 11.21 8.62
N LEU A 86 7.23 11.67 9.73
CA LEU A 86 8.03 12.91 9.81
C LEU A 86 9.38 12.77 9.12
N ASP A 87 10.07 11.64 9.26
CA ASP A 87 11.33 11.34 8.57
C ASP A 87 11.17 11.34 7.05
N ARG A 88 10.00 10.92 6.57
CA ARG A 88 9.61 10.96 5.15
C ARG A 88 9.08 12.31 4.69
N GLY A 89 9.12 13.34 5.54
CA GLY A 89 8.75 14.71 5.20
C GLY A 89 7.25 14.97 5.15
N LEU A 90 6.41 14.07 5.68
CA LEU A 90 4.98 14.32 5.78
C LEU A 90 4.71 15.39 6.83
N ARG A 91 3.90 16.39 6.45
CA ARG A 91 3.50 17.47 7.35
C ARG A 91 2.20 17.11 8.03
N ARG A 92 2.26 16.86 9.34
CA ARG A 92 1.11 16.44 10.15
C ARG A 92 0.05 17.51 10.37
N ARG A 93 0.26 18.70 9.89
CA ARG A 93 -0.66 19.83 10.06
C ARG A 93 -0.69 20.68 8.78
N PHE A 94 -1.84 21.23 8.50
CA PHE A 94 -1.97 22.26 7.50
C PHE A 94 -1.47 23.61 8.04
N ASP A 95 -1.10 24.50 7.14
CA ASP A 95 -0.86 25.90 7.51
C ASP A 95 -2.14 26.48 8.12
N PRO A 96 -2.06 27.25 9.22
CA PRO A 96 -3.24 27.88 9.82
C PRO A 96 -4.07 28.73 8.87
N ALA A 97 -3.46 29.28 7.80
CA ALA A 97 -4.20 30.02 6.78
C ALA A 97 -5.05 29.08 5.89
N VAL A 98 -4.52 27.88 5.56
CA VAL A 98 -5.27 26.84 4.84
C VAL A 98 -6.41 26.32 5.68
N GLU A 99 -6.18 26.06 6.97
CA GLU A 99 -7.20 25.63 7.93
C GLU A 99 -8.35 26.65 8.05
N ARG A 100 -8.01 27.94 8.14
CA ARG A 100 -9.04 29.00 8.16
C ARG A 100 -9.81 29.09 6.84
N ALA A 101 -9.11 28.96 5.71
CA ALA A 101 -9.75 28.98 4.40
C ALA A 101 -10.70 27.79 4.21
N ALA A 102 -10.32 26.59 4.71
CA ALA A 102 -11.16 25.40 4.64
C ALA A 102 -12.44 25.56 5.47
N ARG A 103 -12.32 26.09 6.72
CA ARG A 103 -13.50 26.39 7.55
C ARG A 103 -14.41 27.44 6.89
N ALA A 104 -13.83 28.49 6.33
CA ALA A 104 -14.61 29.51 5.62
C ALA A 104 -15.34 28.93 4.39
N ALA A 105 -14.70 28.03 3.63
CA ALA A 105 -15.34 27.36 2.50
C ALA A 105 -16.47 26.43 2.95
N ARG A 106 -16.28 25.68 4.03
CA ARG A 106 -17.33 24.86 4.65
C ARG A 106 -18.53 25.73 5.07
N ASP A 107 -18.28 26.81 5.79
CA ASP A 107 -19.32 27.67 6.36
C ASP A 107 -20.10 28.46 5.27
N ALA A 108 -19.44 28.74 4.14
CA ALA A 108 -20.09 29.35 2.97
C ALA A 108 -20.97 28.34 2.21
N GLY A 109 -20.63 27.06 2.25
CA GLY A 109 -21.31 26.03 1.45
C GLY A 109 -21.03 26.12 -0.05
N PRO A 110 -21.69 25.26 -0.85
CA PRO A 110 -21.67 25.35 -2.31
C PRO A 110 -22.31 26.63 -2.81
N ASP A 111 -21.83 27.16 -3.94
CA ASP A 111 -22.41 28.34 -4.59
C ASP A 111 -23.88 28.06 -4.94
N PRO A 112 -24.84 28.86 -4.41
CA PRO A 112 -26.27 28.69 -4.63
C PRO A 112 -26.70 28.99 -6.08
N ASP A 113 -25.90 29.75 -6.83
CA ASP A 113 -26.20 30.07 -8.24
C ASP A 113 -25.83 28.92 -9.19
N VAL A 114 -25.10 27.91 -8.70
CA VAL A 114 -24.76 26.72 -9.47
C VAL A 114 -25.91 25.72 -9.43
N VAL A 115 -26.52 25.49 -10.61
CA VAL A 115 -27.64 24.54 -10.73
C VAL A 115 -27.22 23.12 -10.38
N ARG A 116 -27.98 22.50 -9.46
CA ARG A 116 -27.86 21.11 -9.03
C ARG A 116 -29.18 20.40 -9.21
N ARG A 117 -29.13 19.15 -9.74
CA ARG A 117 -30.31 18.31 -9.77
C ARG A 117 -30.62 17.81 -8.36
N ASP A 118 -31.85 18.02 -7.89
CA ASP A 118 -32.28 17.45 -6.62
C ASP A 118 -32.53 15.94 -6.76
N LEU A 119 -31.75 15.15 -6.05
CA LEU A 119 -31.85 13.69 -5.95
C LEU A 119 -32.04 13.24 -4.48
N THR A 120 -32.42 14.15 -3.59
CA THR A 120 -32.62 13.85 -2.16
C THR A 120 -33.74 12.84 -1.89
N GLY A 121 -34.63 12.65 -2.86
CA GLY A 121 -35.70 11.64 -2.81
C GLY A 121 -35.29 10.26 -3.37
N LEU A 122 -34.08 10.11 -3.90
CA LEU A 122 -33.56 8.84 -4.41
C LEU A 122 -32.83 8.11 -3.29
N THR A 123 -33.22 6.87 -3.01
CA THR A 123 -32.54 6.07 -1.98
C THR A 123 -31.06 5.91 -2.31
N THR A 124 -30.22 6.42 -1.44
CA THR A 124 -28.77 6.51 -1.63
C THR A 124 -28.04 5.91 -0.44
N LEU A 125 -26.96 5.17 -0.71
CA LEU A 125 -26.17 4.49 0.34
C LEU A 125 -24.67 4.65 0.10
N THR A 126 -23.91 4.75 1.20
CA THR A 126 -22.44 4.64 1.17
C THR A 126 -22.03 3.28 1.71
N ILE A 127 -20.96 2.68 1.14
CA ILE A 127 -20.39 1.39 1.55
C ILE A 127 -18.89 1.56 1.69
N ASP A 128 -18.40 1.59 2.93
CA ASP A 128 -17.03 1.93 3.27
C ASP A 128 -16.51 1.07 4.42
N PRO A 129 -15.20 1.04 4.68
CA PRO A 129 -14.68 0.47 5.93
C PRO A 129 -15.31 1.12 7.16
N ALA A 130 -15.56 0.35 8.23
CA ALA A 130 -16.20 0.84 9.45
C ALA A 130 -15.51 2.07 10.08
N THR A 131 -14.19 2.23 9.84
CA THR A 131 -13.36 3.32 10.35
C THR A 131 -13.33 4.57 9.47
N ALA A 132 -13.85 4.51 8.24
CA ALA A 132 -13.84 5.64 7.30
C ALA A 132 -14.69 6.82 7.81
N ARG A 133 -14.25 8.05 7.45
CA ARG A 133 -14.94 9.30 7.75
C ARG A 133 -15.08 10.22 6.53
N ASP A 134 -14.31 9.96 5.51
CA ASP A 134 -14.20 10.71 4.26
C ASP A 134 -14.90 9.91 3.13
N PHE A 135 -16.25 9.96 3.15
CA PHE A 135 -17.06 9.24 2.18
C PHE A 135 -17.02 9.96 0.84
N ASP A 136 -16.16 9.50 -0.07
CA ASP A 136 -16.00 10.04 -1.42
C ASP A 136 -17.18 9.67 -2.32
N ASP A 137 -17.75 8.48 -2.17
CA ASP A 137 -18.74 7.91 -3.07
C ASP A 137 -19.98 7.37 -2.36
N ALA A 138 -21.10 7.45 -3.06
CA ALA A 138 -22.37 6.85 -2.71
C ALA A 138 -23.03 6.28 -3.96
N ILE A 139 -23.90 5.31 -3.80
CA ILE A 139 -24.58 4.65 -4.91
C ILE A 139 -26.09 4.65 -4.70
N SER A 140 -26.82 4.69 -5.83
CA SER A 140 -28.23 4.39 -5.92
C SER A 140 -28.46 3.44 -7.09
N ALA A 141 -29.44 2.57 -7.02
CA ALA A 141 -29.74 1.67 -8.13
C ALA A 141 -31.22 1.29 -8.14
N GLU A 142 -31.75 1.08 -9.34
CA GLU A 142 -33.10 0.58 -9.55
C GLU A 142 -33.16 -0.40 -10.73
N ARG A 143 -34.10 -1.32 -10.66
CA ARG A 143 -34.45 -2.18 -11.79
C ARG A 143 -35.41 -1.44 -12.70
N MET A 144 -35.15 -1.49 -14.00
CA MET A 144 -36.00 -0.91 -15.02
C MET A 144 -36.82 -1.99 -15.73
N ASP A 145 -37.83 -1.57 -16.46
CA ASP A 145 -38.61 -2.48 -17.32
C ASP A 145 -37.72 -3.14 -18.38
N GLY A 146 -38.05 -4.38 -18.74
CA GLY A 146 -37.28 -5.13 -19.73
C GLY A 146 -35.98 -5.75 -19.24
N GLY A 147 -35.71 -5.72 -17.93
CA GLY A 147 -34.53 -6.35 -17.32
C GLY A 147 -33.29 -5.47 -17.26
N ALA A 148 -33.36 -4.25 -17.79
CA ALA A 148 -32.31 -3.24 -17.65
C ALA A 148 -32.20 -2.76 -16.18
N SER A 149 -31.10 -2.08 -15.86
CA SER A 149 -30.91 -1.46 -14.54
C SER A 149 -30.36 -0.07 -14.70
N ARG A 150 -30.75 0.84 -13.83
CA ARG A 150 -30.13 2.16 -13.71
C ARG A 150 -29.35 2.23 -12.43
N VAL A 151 -28.14 2.74 -12.52
CA VAL A 151 -27.25 2.98 -11.38
C VAL A 151 -26.79 4.43 -11.41
N TRP A 152 -26.81 5.05 -10.25
CA TRP A 152 -26.20 6.36 -10.04
C TRP A 152 -24.97 6.18 -9.15
N VAL A 153 -23.85 6.71 -9.61
CA VAL A 153 -22.63 6.84 -8.83
C VAL A 153 -22.49 8.32 -8.48
N HIS A 154 -22.62 8.62 -7.20
CA HIS A 154 -22.55 9.97 -6.66
C HIS A 154 -21.18 10.16 -6.02
N ILE A 155 -20.42 11.15 -6.49
CA ILE A 155 -19.10 11.47 -5.97
C ILE A 155 -19.14 12.85 -5.32
N ALA A 156 -18.53 12.98 -4.15
CA ALA A 156 -18.42 14.24 -3.42
C ALA A 156 -17.95 15.38 -4.34
N ASP A 157 -18.72 16.47 -4.44
CA ASP A 157 -18.36 17.63 -5.27
C ASP A 157 -17.34 18.52 -4.54
N VAL A 158 -16.10 18.02 -4.42
CA VAL A 158 -14.99 18.76 -3.81
C VAL A 158 -14.71 20.07 -4.55
N SER A 159 -14.99 20.13 -5.87
CA SER A 159 -14.80 21.35 -6.67
C SER A 159 -15.67 22.51 -6.21
N ALA A 160 -16.81 22.24 -5.55
CA ALA A 160 -17.68 23.26 -4.99
C ALA A 160 -17.05 24.04 -3.81
N PHE A 161 -16.08 23.44 -3.13
CA PHE A 161 -15.41 24.01 -1.95
C PHE A 161 -13.95 24.39 -2.23
N VAL A 162 -13.29 23.68 -3.13
CA VAL A 162 -11.88 23.86 -3.48
C VAL A 162 -11.77 24.53 -4.84
N LEU A 163 -11.85 25.87 -4.84
CA LEU A 163 -11.80 26.65 -6.07
C LEU A 163 -10.39 26.64 -6.69
N PRO A 164 -10.26 26.58 -8.04
CA PRO A 164 -8.97 26.59 -8.72
C PRO A 164 -8.07 27.76 -8.30
N GLY A 165 -6.81 27.48 -7.95
CA GLY A 165 -5.82 28.47 -7.55
C GLY A 165 -6.01 29.05 -6.14
N SER A 166 -7.01 28.59 -5.36
CA SER A 166 -7.17 28.97 -3.95
C SER A 166 -6.02 28.46 -3.06
N LEU A 167 -5.97 28.91 -1.80
CA LEU A 167 -4.99 28.39 -0.83
C LEU A 167 -5.16 26.88 -0.62
N ILE A 168 -6.41 26.42 -0.56
CA ILE A 168 -6.75 25.00 -0.37
C ILE A 168 -6.31 24.20 -1.60
N ASP A 169 -6.62 24.68 -2.80
CA ASP A 169 -6.26 24.03 -4.06
C ASP A 169 -4.74 23.86 -4.22
N ARG A 170 -3.98 24.92 -3.93
CA ARG A 170 -2.51 24.85 -3.99
C ARG A 170 -1.92 23.85 -2.97
N GLU A 171 -2.51 23.77 -1.79
CA GLU A 171 -2.07 22.80 -0.78
C GLU A 171 -2.47 21.37 -1.18
N ALA A 172 -3.69 21.16 -1.70
CA ALA A 172 -4.15 19.87 -2.23
C ALA A 172 -3.27 19.41 -3.40
N ALA A 173 -2.98 20.30 -4.37
CA ALA A 173 -2.06 20.01 -5.47
C ALA A 173 -0.64 19.66 -4.99
N ARG A 174 -0.14 20.34 -3.96
CA ARG A 174 1.18 20.06 -3.36
C ARG A 174 1.24 18.68 -2.71
N ARG A 175 0.18 18.28 -1.99
CA ARG A 175 0.06 16.94 -1.36
C ARG A 175 -0.23 15.87 -2.40
N ALA A 176 -1.05 16.18 -3.39
CA ALA A 176 -1.53 15.37 -4.49
C ALA A 176 -2.33 14.12 -4.10
N THR A 177 -2.06 13.52 -2.95
CA THR A 177 -2.80 12.36 -2.43
C THR A 177 -2.77 12.34 -0.90
N SER A 178 -3.80 11.76 -0.29
CA SER A 178 -3.74 11.36 1.12
C SER A 178 -2.79 10.17 1.27
N VAL A 179 -2.18 10.03 2.46
CA VAL A 179 -1.29 8.90 2.80
C VAL A 179 -1.88 8.16 3.99
N TYR A 180 -2.09 6.84 3.82
CA TYR A 180 -2.71 5.99 4.82
C TYR A 180 -1.65 5.10 5.46
N VAL A 181 -1.41 5.30 6.75
CA VAL A 181 -0.53 4.43 7.52
C VAL A 181 -1.33 3.76 8.65
N PRO A 182 -0.92 2.61 9.17
CA PRO A 182 -1.62 1.95 10.26
C PRO A 182 -2.02 2.90 11.38
N GLY A 183 -3.34 3.00 11.64
CA GLY A 183 -3.92 3.85 12.68
C GLY A 183 -3.90 5.36 12.43
N ARG A 184 -3.44 5.84 11.28
CA ARG A 184 -3.32 7.29 10.98
C ARG A 184 -3.47 7.60 9.50
N VAL A 185 -3.98 8.82 9.23
CA VAL A 185 -4.08 9.37 7.87
C VAL A 185 -3.36 10.72 7.83
N GLU A 186 -2.60 10.97 6.78
CA GLU A 186 -2.15 12.30 6.38
C GLU A 186 -3.03 12.78 5.23
N PRO A 187 -4.08 13.58 5.48
CA PRO A 187 -5.10 13.88 4.49
C PRO A 187 -4.61 14.89 3.45
N MET A 188 -5.15 14.81 2.23
CA MET A 188 -4.94 15.78 1.17
C MET A 188 -5.63 17.12 1.48
N LEU A 189 -6.80 17.07 2.07
CA LEU A 189 -7.63 18.21 2.44
C LEU A 189 -7.77 18.35 3.96
N PRO A 190 -7.93 19.58 4.52
CA PRO A 190 -8.28 19.76 5.93
C PRO A 190 -9.56 19.03 6.33
N GLU A 191 -9.62 18.52 7.57
CA GLU A 191 -10.75 17.72 8.08
C GLU A 191 -12.10 18.45 7.99
N ALA A 192 -12.11 19.79 8.07
CA ALA A 192 -13.32 20.57 7.87
C ALA A 192 -13.95 20.40 6.48
N LEU A 193 -13.18 19.91 5.50
CA LEU A 193 -13.66 19.55 4.17
C LEU A 193 -13.73 18.03 4.00
N SER A 194 -12.64 17.31 4.27
CA SER A 194 -12.57 15.89 3.99
C SER A 194 -13.55 15.04 4.81
N ASN A 195 -13.74 15.36 6.08
CA ASN A 195 -14.54 14.55 7.00
C ASN A 195 -15.92 15.20 7.32
N ASP A 196 -16.16 16.42 6.79
CA ASP A 196 -17.37 17.19 7.07
C ASP A 196 -18.03 17.64 5.76
N ALA A 197 -17.68 18.83 5.23
CA ALA A 197 -18.44 19.47 4.13
C ALA A 197 -18.50 18.66 2.82
N CYS A 198 -17.42 17.94 2.48
CA CYS A 198 -17.37 17.11 1.27
C CYS A 198 -17.85 15.68 1.52
N SER A 199 -17.72 15.14 2.74
CA SER A 199 -18.06 13.75 3.03
C SER A 199 -19.58 13.50 2.87
N LEU A 200 -19.95 12.44 2.15
CA LEU A 200 -21.33 12.06 1.87
C LEU A 200 -21.98 11.35 3.09
N VAL A 201 -21.94 12.04 4.23
CA VAL A 201 -22.48 11.51 5.49
C VAL A 201 -23.99 11.28 5.42
N PRO A 202 -24.54 10.27 6.12
CA PRO A 202 -25.96 9.96 6.08
C PRO A 202 -26.83 11.03 6.73
N GLY A 203 -28.04 11.22 6.19
CA GLY A 203 -29.07 12.09 6.75
C GLY A 203 -28.91 13.58 6.44
N GLU A 204 -27.85 13.97 5.75
CA GLU A 204 -27.58 15.37 5.40
C GLU A 204 -27.53 15.57 3.89
N ASP A 205 -28.00 16.76 3.44
CA ASP A 205 -27.90 17.14 2.03
C ASP A 205 -26.45 17.45 1.68
N ARG A 206 -25.96 16.77 0.64
CA ARG A 206 -24.57 16.90 0.19
C ARG A 206 -24.50 17.22 -1.30
N ALA A 207 -23.56 18.09 -1.64
CA ALA A 207 -23.23 18.37 -3.02
C ALA A 207 -22.45 17.22 -3.64
N ALA A 208 -22.91 16.71 -4.77
CA ALA A 208 -22.28 15.62 -5.50
C ALA A 208 -22.16 15.91 -6.99
N VAL A 209 -21.26 15.21 -7.65
CA VAL A 209 -21.22 15.03 -9.10
C VAL A 209 -21.69 13.62 -9.39
N THR A 210 -22.80 13.50 -10.12
CA THR A 210 -23.45 12.22 -10.38
C THR A 210 -23.17 11.72 -11.77
N VAL A 211 -22.80 10.43 -11.85
CA VAL A 211 -22.75 9.64 -13.09
C VAL A 211 -23.95 8.68 -13.07
N GLU A 212 -24.93 8.94 -13.94
CA GLU A 212 -26.12 8.10 -14.13
C GLU A 212 -25.88 7.16 -15.31
N LEU A 213 -26.00 5.86 -15.07
CA LEU A 213 -25.68 4.79 -16.00
C LEU A 213 -26.89 3.87 -16.21
N ASP A 214 -27.36 3.75 -17.45
CA ASP A 214 -28.34 2.74 -17.83
C ASP A 214 -27.61 1.50 -18.35
N PHE A 215 -27.83 0.36 -17.71
CA PHE A 215 -27.21 -0.90 -18.04
C PHE A 215 -28.17 -1.85 -18.77
N ASP A 216 -27.68 -2.44 -19.85
CA ASP A 216 -28.25 -3.60 -20.53
C ASP A 216 -27.26 -4.76 -20.36
N GLY A 217 -27.53 -5.63 -19.39
CA GLY A 217 -26.54 -6.58 -18.90
C GLY A 217 -25.25 -5.88 -18.44
N PRO A 218 -24.06 -6.29 -18.94
CA PRO A 218 -22.79 -5.66 -18.59
C PRO A 218 -22.48 -4.39 -19.41
N ARG A 219 -23.33 -4.00 -20.36
CA ARG A 219 -23.08 -2.88 -21.27
C ARG A 219 -23.76 -1.62 -20.75
N VAL A 220 -22.99 -0.51 -20.68
CA VAL A 220 -23.58 0.81 -20.49
C VAL A 220 -24.24 1.25 -21.80
N ALA A 221 -25.57 1.34 -21.79
CA ALA A 221 -26.37 1.78 -22.92
C ALA A 221 -26.46 3.31 -23.01
N ARG A 222 -26.49 3.98 -21.85
CA ARG A 222 -26.54 5.44 -21.73
C ARG A 222 -25.75 5.88 -20.49
N ALA A 223 -25.06 7.01 -20.60
CA ALA A 223 -24.44 7.70 -19.48
C ALA A 223 -24.85 9.18 -19.47
N ALA A 224 -25.13 9.71 -18.30
CA ALA A 224 -25.39 11.14 -18.07
C ALA A 224 -24.57 11.64 -16.88
N PHE A 225 -24.17 12.91 -16.93
CA PHE A 225 -23.26 13.51 -15.96
C PHE A 225 -23.79 14.90 -15.57
N TYR A 226 -23.89 15.15 -14.28
CA TYR A 226 -24.40 16.44 -13.79
C TYR A 226 -24.06 16.65 -12.32
N ARG A 227 -24.12 17.91 -11.87
CA ARG A 227 -24.12 18.22 -10.43
C ARG A 227 -25.47 17.87 -9.82
N SER A 228 -25.44 17.38 -8.60
CA SER A 228 -26.63 17.01 -7.84
C SER A 228 -26.52 17.43 -6.38
N THR A 229 -27.67 17.46 -5.72
CA THR A 229 -27.79 17.39 -4.27
C THR A 229 -28.37 16.02 -3.92
N ILE A 230 -27.69 15.30 -3.07
CA ILE A 230 -28.10 13.97 -2.61
C ILE A 230 -28.26 13.98 -1.09
N ARG A 231 -28.98 12.96 -0.57
CA ARG A 231 -29.00 12.62 0.85
C ARG A 231 -28.78 11.14 0.98
N SER A 232 -27.71 10.73 1.66
CA SER A 232 -27.47 9.31 1.93
C SER A 232 -28.45 8.83 3.01
N ASP A 233 -29.19 7.75 2.72
CA ASP A 233 -30.17 7.16 3.64
C ASP A 233 -29.52 6.17 4.60
N ALA A 234 -28.41 5.54 4.18
CA ALA A 234 -27.71 4.58 4.99
C ALA A 234 -26.20 4.59 4.74
N ARG A 235 -25.44 4.50 5.84
CA ARG A 235 -24.03 4.14 5.83
C ARG A 235 -23.91 2.67 6.18
N LEU A 236 -23.40 1.88 5.25
CA LEU A 236 -23.10 0.46 5.44
C LEU A 236 -21.58 0.25 5.51
N ASP A 237 -21.16 -0.80 6.20
CA ASP A 237 -19.81 -1.33 6.06
C ASP A 237 -19.79 -2.59 5.19
N TYR A 238 -18.62 -2.95 4.68
CA TYR A 238 -18.48 -4.12 3.80
C TYR A 238 -18.98 -5.39 4.46
N GLU A 239 -18.68 -5.59 5.74
CA GLU A 239 -19.09 -6.79 6.50
C GLU A 239 -20.60 -6.90 6.61
N ARG A 240 -21.33 -5.81 6.80
CA ARG A 240 -22.79 -5.80 6.85
C ARG A 240 -23.40 -6.11 5.50
N VAL A 241 -22.82 -5.55 4.43
CA VAL A 241 -23.28 -5.86 3.05
C VAL A 241 -23.03 -7.33 2.72
N ASP A 242 -21.89 -7.89 3.11
CA ASP A 242 -21.61 -9.32 2.89
C ASP A 242 -22.56 -10.21 3.66
N ARG A 243 -22.91 -9.89 4.92
CA ARG A 243 -23.93 -10.62 5.68
C ARG A 243 -25.32 -10.55 5.04
N ALA A 244 -25.64 -9.44 4.37
CA ALA A 244 -26.87 -9.34 3.59
C ALA A 244 -26.82 -10.18 2.31
N PHE A 245 -25.65 -10.30 1.69
CA PHE A 245 -25.46 -11.08 0.46
C PHE A 245 -25.46 -12.59 0.69
N ASP A 246 -24.93 -13.06 1.80
CA ASP A 246 -24.91 -14.47 2.19
C ASP A 246 -26.20 -14.90 2.92
N GLY A 247 -27.09 -13.95 3.26
CA GLY A 247 -28.39 -14.19 3.89
C GLY A 247 -28.35 -14.41 5.41
N THR A 248 -27.20 -14.14 6.06
CA THR A 248 -27.07 -14.23 7.53
C THR A 248 -27.73 -13.03 8.23
N GLU A 249 -27.83 -11.88 7.55
CA GLU A 249 -28.56 -10.70 7.99
C GLU A 249 -29.53 -10.27 6.87
N PRO A 250 -30.84 -10.10 7.13
CA PRO A 250 -31.77 -9.62 6.12
C PRO A 250 -31.43 -8.17 5.75
N GLY A 251 -31.50 -7.85 4.45
CA GLY A 251 -31.46 -6.47 4.02
C GLY A 251 -32.65 -5.68 4.58
N GLU A 252 -32.41 -4.47 5.03
CA GLU A 252 -33.41 -3.57 5.60
C GLU A 252 -33.80 -2.48 4.60
N GLU A 253 -35.07 -2.02 4.69
CA GLU A 253 -35.48 -0.84 3.96
C GLU A 253 -34.90 0.43 4.61
N PRO A 254 -34.50 1.47 3.83
CA PRO A 254 -34.77 1.59 2.38
C PRO A 254 -33.68 1.04 1.45
N TRP A 255 -32.57 0.48 1.96
CA TRP A 255 -31.38 0.16 1.16
C TRP A 255 -31.38 -1.25 0.52
N ALA A 256 -32.24 -2.15 0.97
CA ALA A 256 -32.23 -3.55 0.50
C ALA A 256 -32.49 -3.67 -1.02
N ALA A 257 -33.53 -2.98 -1.52
CA ALA A 257 -33.89 -3.04 -2.93
C ALA A 257 -32.84 -2.39 -3.86
N PRO A 258 -32.31 -1.20 -3.60
CA PRO A 258 -31.20 -0.62 -4.35
C PRO A 258 -29.94 -1.48 -4.34
N LEU A 259 -29.57 -2.04 -3.19
CA LEU A 259 -28.42 -2.92 -3.06
C LEU A 259 -28.56 -4.18 -3.92
N ALA A 260 -29.74 -4.81 -3.91
CA ALA A 260 -30.03 -5.97 -4.76
C ALA A 260 -29.97 -5.63 -6.26
N ALA A 261 -30.45 -4.45 -6.67
CA ALA A 261 -30.34 -3.98 -8.04
C ALA A 261 -28.88 -3.77 -8.46
N ALA A 262 -28.07 -3.14 -7.62
CA ALA A 262 -26.63 -2.94 -7.84
C ALA A 262 -25.89 -4.28 -7.95
N ARG A 263 -26.19 -5.25 -7.08
CA ARG A 263 -25.60 -6.59 -7.09
C ARG A 263 -25.76 -7.29 -8.45
N VAL A 264 -26.94 -7.20 -9.07
CA VAL A 264 -27.21 -7.79 -10.39
C VAL A 264 -26.32 -7.17 -11.47
N VAL A 265 -26.17 -5.84 -11.46
CA VAL A 265 -25.28 -5.13 -12.42
C VAL A 265 -23.84 -5.57 -12.23
N CYS A 266 -23.38 -5.64 -10.97
CA CYS A 266 -22.01 -6.01 -10.66
C CYS A 266 -21.68 -7.45 -11.04
N ALA A 267 -22.59 -8.40 -10.84
CA ALA A 267 -22.40 -9.77 -11.28
C ALA A 267 -22.16 -9.83 -12.82
N ALA A 268 -22.94 -9.09 -13.59
CA ALA A 268 -22.77 -9.02 -15.05
C ALA A 268 -21.44 -8.33 -15.45
N LEU A 269 -21.04 -7.27 -14.75
CA LEU A 269 -19.76 -6.58 -14.97
C LEU A 269 -18.57 -7.47 -14.64
N HIS A 270 -18.65 -8.21 -13.52
CA HIS A 270 -17.61 -9.17 -13.10
C HIS A 270 -17.45 -10.26 -14.16
N GLU A 271 -18.53 -10.90 -14.59
CA GLU A 271 -18.50 -11.94 -15.63
C GLU A 271 -17.85 -11.42 -16.93
N ARG A 272 -18.21 -10.21 -17.39
CA ARG A 272 -17.60 -9.58 -18.56
C ARG A 272 -16.09 -9.38 -18.37
N ARG A 273 -15.64 -8.92 -17.21
CA ARG A 273 -14.21 -8.70 -16.91
C ARG A 273 -13.43 -10.01 -16.91
N MET A 274 -14.01 -11.08 -16.34
CA MET A 274 -13.43 -12.42 -16.39
C MET A 274 -13.25 -12.90 -17.84
N GLN A 275 -14.27 -12.68 -18.70
CA GLN A 275 -14.18 -13.01 -20.13
C GLN A 275 -13.13 -12.18 -20.88
N GLN A 276 -12.90 -10.94 -20.48
CA GLN A 276 -11.89 -10.04 -21.07
C GLN A 276 -10.47 -10.28 -20.55
N GLN A 277 -10.26 -11.30 -19.72
CA GLN A 277 -8.95 -11.66 -19.17
C GLN A 277 -8.27 -10.52 -18.38
N ALA A 278 -9.07 -9.68 -17.69
CA ALA A 278 -8.53 -8.76 -16.70
C ALA A 278 -7.69 -9.54 -15.67
N LEU A 279 -6.54 -8.98 -15.30
CA LEU A 279 -5.68 -9.63 -14.31
C LEU A 279 -6.36 -9.57 -12.94
N GLU A 280 -6.83 -10.72 -12.47
CA GLU A 280 -7.32 -10.86 -11.10
C GLU A 280 -6.14 -11.11 -10.17
N LEU A 281 -5.81 -10.12 -9.38
CA LEU A 281 -4.73 -10.21 -8.40
C LEU A 281 -5.36 -10.03 -7.02
N GLN A 282 -5.68 -11.14 -6.39
CA GLN A 282 -6.13 -11.14 -5.01
C GLN A 282 -4.96 -10.76 -4.09
N THR A 283 -4.96 -9.53 -3.60
CA THR A 283 -4.05 -9.08 -2.55
C THR A 283 -4.84 -8.92 -1.26
N SER A 284 -4.47 -9.65 -0.22
CA SER A 284 -5.01 -9.39 1.11
C SER A 284 -4.30 -8.20 1.73
N GLU A 285 -5.05 -7.20 2.18
CA GLU A 285 -4.49 -6.06 2.89
C GLU A 285 -4.45 -6.33 4.40
N PRO A 286 -3.31 -6.06 5.06
CA PRO A 286 -3.21 -6.23 6.49
C PRO A 286 -4.06 -5.16 7.19
N GLN A 287 -4.84 -5.56 8.17
CA GLN A 287 -5.53 -4.64 9.07
C GLN A 287 -4.80 -4.58 10.42
N PHE A 288 -4.76 -3.39 11.00
CA PHE A 288 -4.10 -3.16 12.29
C PHE A 288 -5.02 -2.41 13.23
N ALA A 289 -5.16 -2.92 14.45
CA ALA A 289 -5.82 -2.25 15.56
C ALA A 289 -4.77 -1.67 16.52
N PHE A 290 -5.07 -0.55 17.15
CA PHE A 290 -4.20 0.07 18.15
C PHE A 290 -4.94 0.20 19.48
N ASP A 291 -4.26 -0.15 20.57
CA ASP A 291 -4.75 0.12 21.90
C ASP A 291 -4.54 1.59 22.32
N ALA A 292 -5.12 1.98 23.45
CA ALA A 292 -5.00 3.33 24.00
C ALA A 292 -3.55 3.75 24.35
N ARG A 293 -2.63 2.79 24.44
CA ARG A 293 -1.20 3.02 24.71
C ARG A 293 -0.37 3.10 23.43
N GLY A 294 -0.98 2.89 22.26
CA GLY A 294 -0.32 2.92 20.95
C GLY A 294 0.39 1.62 20.56
N HIS A 295 0.12 0.52 21.25
CA HIS A 295 0.58 -0.79 20.80
C HIS A 295 -0.32 -1.31 19.69
N VAL A 296 0.29 -1.95 18.70
CA VAL A 296 -0.42 -2.51 17.55
C VAL A 296 -0.76 -3.98 17.80
N ALA A 297 -1.96 -4.37 17.35
CA ALA A 297 -2.37 -5.76 17.23
C ALA A 297 -2.74 -6.04 15.77
N ALA A 298 -2.44 -7.25 15.27
CA ALA A 298 -2.96 -7.69 13.99
C ALA A 298 -4.47 -7.89 14.08
N SER A 299 -5.17 -7.48 13.06
CA SER A 299 -6.54 -7.88 12.76
C SER A 299 -6.52 -8.90 11.64
N PRO A 300 -7.51 -9.77 11.50
CA PRO A 300 -7.61 -10.63 10.33
C PRO A 300 -7.43 -9.80 9.06
N PRO A 301 -6.68 -10.29 8.06
CA PRO A 301 -6.56 -9.58 6.80
C PRO A 301 -7.93 -9.42 6.17
N SER A 302 -8.19 -8.27 5.57
CA SER A 302 -9.40 -8.07 4.79
C SER A 302 -9.26 -8.85 3.49
N GLU A 303 -10.13 -9.82 3.28
CA GLU A 303 -10.28 -10.48 1.99
C GLU A 303 -11.16 -9.62 1.09
N GLN A 304 -10.89 -9.65 -0.20
CA GLN A 304 -11.74 -9.00 -1.19
C GLN A 304 -13.03 -9.81 -1.34
N THR A 305 -14.12 -9.29 -0.76
CA THR A 305 -15.44 -9.96 -0.74
C THR A 305 -16.33 -9.45 -1.87
N GLU A 306 -17.53 -10.00 -2.00
CA GLU A 306 -18.51 -9.59 -3.01
C GLU A 306 -18.90 -8.11 -2.86
N SER A 307 -18.98 -7.59 -1.64
CA SER A 307 -19.27 -6.18 -1.37
C SER A 307 -18.18 -5.24 -1.87
N HIS A 308 -16.90 -5.63 -1.73
CA HIS A 308 -15.77 -4.89 -2.28
C HIS A 308 -15.80 -4.87 -3.81
N LEU A 309 -16.06 -6.02 -4.44
CA LEU A 309 -16.19 -6.14 -5.89
C LEU A 309 -17.35 -5.29 -6.44
N LEU A 310 -18.46 -5.20 -5.68
CA LEU A 310 -19.61 -4.36 -6.05
C LEU A 310 -19.19 -2.91 -6.23
N ILE A 311 -18.58 -2.32 -5.22
CA ILE A 311 -18.13 -0.92 -5.27
C ILE A 311 -17.05 -0.75 -6.34
N GLU A 312 -16.06 -1.64 -6.39
CA GLU A 312 -14.98 -1.58 -7.40
C GLU A 312 -15.54 -1.53 -8.83
N HIS A 313 -16.46 -2.43 -9.19
CA HIS A 313 -17.01 -2.49 -10.54
C HIS A 313 -17.82 -1.24 -10.91
N LEU A 314 -18.61 -0.70 -9.99
CA LEU A 314 -19.37 0.52 -10.22
C LEU A 314 -18.45 1.74 -10.39
N MET A 315 -17.41 1.84 -9.55
CA MET A 315 -16.42 2.92 -9.64
C MET A 315 -15.63 2.83 -10.94
N ILE A 316 -15.24 1.63 -11.36
CA ILE A 316 -14.56 1.42 -12.66
C ILE A 316 -15.47 1.83 -13.81
N ALA A 317 -16.73 1.46 -13.80
CA ALA A 317 -17.68 1.83 -14.84
C ALA A 317 -17.86 3.36 -14.92
N ALA A 318 -18.00 4.05 -13.79
CA ALA A 318 -18.07 5.51 -13.74
C ALA A 318 -16.79 6.17 -14.29
N ASN A 319 -15.62 5.72 -13.82
CA ASN A 319 -14.31 6.21 -14.28
C ASN A 319 -14.12 6.03 -15.79
N GLU A 320 -14.53 4.87 -16.35
CA GLU A 320 -14.47 4.58 -17.79
C GLU A 320 -15.35 5.56 -18.59
N GLN A 321 -16.60 5.78 -18.17
CA GLN A 321 -17.53 6.66 -18.91
C GLN A 321 -17.12 8.12 -18.83
N VAL A 322 -16.59 8.60 -17.70
CA VAL A 322 -16.00 9.93 -17.57
C VAL A 322 -14.80 10.09 -18.50
N ALA A 323 -13.86 9.13 -18.49
CA ALA A 323 -12.68 9.16 -19.35
C ALA A 323 -13.05 9.17 -20.84
N ARG A 324 -14.07 8.39 -21.24
CA ARG A 324 -14.58 8.36 -22.62
C ARG A 324 -15.14 9.72 -23.02
N LEU A 325 -16.03 10.31 -22.20
CA LEU A 325 -16.59 11.64 -22.49
C LEU A 325 -15.49 12.70 -22.68
N LEU A 326 -14.52 12.74 -21.76
CA LEU A 326 -13.43 13.72 -21.79
C LEU A 326 -12.55 13.52 -23.05
N SER A 327 -12.26 12.28 -23.41
CA SER A 327 -11.51 11.94 -24.61
C SER A 327 -12.27 12.32 -25.89
N ASP A 328 -13.55 11.96 -25.99
CA ASP A 328 -14.39 12.22 -27.18
C ASP A 328 -14.59 13.72 -27.41
N ARG A 329 -14.61 14.51 -26.34
CA ARG A 329 -14.75 15.98 -26.41
C ARG A 329 -13.41 16.72 -26.43
N ALA A 330 -12.29 16.00 -26.42
CA ALA A 330 -10.94 16.55 -26.39
C ALA A 330 -10.73 17.58 -25.27
N VAL A 331 -11.34 17.37 -24.10
CA VAL A 331 -11.18 18.23 -22.93
C VAL A 331 -9.88 17.89 -22.22
N PRO A 332 -9.02 18.89 -21.87
CA PRO A 332 -7.82 18.64 -21.11
C PRO A 332 -8.13 18.00 -19.74
N ALA A 333 -7.56 16.82 -19.48
CA ALA A 333 -7.79 16.06 -18.28
C ALA A 333 -6.57 15.20 -17.91
N LEU A 334 -6.60 14.58 -16.73
CA LEU A 334 -5.63 13.58 -16.32
C LEU A 334 -6.24 12.18 -16.44
N TYR A 335 -5.63 11.36 -17.29
CA TYR A 335 -6.01 9.95 -17.42
C TYR A 335 -5.16 9.09 -16.50
N ARG A 336 -5.73 7.99 -16.02
CA ARG A 336 -4.98 6.93 -15.33
C ARG A 336 -4.52 5.92 -16.37
N VAL A 337 -3.26 6.01 -16.71
CA VAL A 337 -2.66 5.22 -17.80
C VAL A 337 -1.93 4.01 -17.21
N HIS A 338 -2.24 2.84 -17.72
CA HIS A 338 -1.47 1.63 -17.52
C HIS A 338 -1.12 1.03 -18.87
N GLU A 339 0.06 1.37 -19.36
CA GLU A 339 0.50 0.92 -20.67
C GLU A 339 0.67 -0.60 -20.71
N ARG A 340 0.54 -1.16 -21.91
CA ARG A 340 0.86 -2.57 -22.16
C ARG A 340 2.34 -2.83 -21.91
N PRO A 341 2.70 -4.05 -21.45
CA PRO A 341 4.09 -4.44 -21.30
C PRO A 341 4.80 -4.41 -22.67
N ASP A 342 6.10 -4.21 -22.64
CA ASP A 342 6.95 -4.38 -23.83
C ASP A 342 7.39 -5.84 -23.99
N GLY A 343 7.90 -6.17 -25.18
CA GLY A 343 8.32 -7.53 -25.52
C GLY A 343 9.44 -8.05 -24.62
N GLU A 344 10.38 -7.20 -24.20
CA GLU A 344 11.50 -7.58 -23.33
C GLU A 344 11.03 -8.05 -21.96
N ARG A 345 10.03 -7.34 -21.37
CA ARG A 345 9.45 -7.71 -20.08
C ARG A 345 8.66 -9.02 -20.17
N ALA A 346 7.91 -9.21 -21.26
CA ALA A 346 7.17 -10.45 -21.49
C ALA A 346 8.13 -11.64 -21.68
N LEU A 347 9.20 -11.48 -22.45
CA LEU A 347 10.22 -12.51 -22.66
C LEU A 347 10.90 -12.86 -21.34
N ARG A 348 11.32 -11.86 -20.56
CA ARG A 348 11.93 -12.08 -19.25
C ARG A 348 11.01 -12.83 -18.28
N LEU A 349 9.71 -12.54 -18.28
CA LEU A 349 8.73 -13.30 -17.48
C LEU A 349 8.70 -14.77 -17.90
N VAL A 350 8.66 -15.04 -19.21
CA VAL A 350 8.67 -16.41 -19.75
C VAL A 350 9.94 -17.16 -19.33
N GLU A 351 11.11 -16.54 -19.46
CA GLU A 351 12.39 -17.12 -19.02
C GLU A 351 12.42 -17.41 -17.51
N GLN A 352 11.90 -16.48 -16.71
CA GLN A 352 11.79 -16.66 -15.25
C GLN A 352 10.88 -17.83 -14.89
N LEU A 353 9.70 -17.93 -15.50
CA LEU A 353 8.77 -19.04 -15.27
C LEU A 353 9.34 -20.39 -15.75
N ALA A 354 9.98 -20.40 -16.93
CA ALA A 354 10.63 -21.59 -17.46
C ALA A 354 11.76 -22.11 -16.54
N SER A 355 12.54 -21.20 -15.94
CA SER A 355 13.60 -21.58 -14.98
C SER A 355 13.08 -22.20 -13.67
N LEU A 356 11.77 -22.06 -13.42
CA LEU A 356 11.03 -22.62 -12.28
C LEU A 356 10.19 -23.86 -12.65
N ASP A 357 10.37 -24.40 -13.87
CA ASP A 357 9.58 -25.51 -14.40
C ASP A 357 8.07 -25.23 -14.47
N VAL A 358 7.69 -23.95 -14.59
CA VAL A 358 6.31 -23.53 -14.82
C VAL A 358 6.06 -23.49 -16.32
N ALA A 359 4.94 -24.06 -16.78
CA ALA A 359 4.57 -24.03 -18.18
C ALA A 359 4.47 -22.59 -18.72
N THR A 360 4.94 -22.35 -19.93
CA THR A 360 4.98 -21.04 -20.57
C THR A 360 4.36 -21.11 -21.98
N PRO A 361 3.75 -20.02 -22.46
CA PRO A 361 3.29 -19.94 -23.83
C PRO A 361 4.48 -19.86 -24.82
N PRO A 362 4.33 -20.25 -26.08
CA PRO A 362 5.32 -19.99 -27.10
C PRO A 362 5.45 -18.49 -27.35
N VAL A 363 6.69 -18.01 -27.53
CA VAL A 363 6.99 -16.60 -27.75
C VAL A 363 7.85 -16.40 -28.99
N GLY A 364 7.63 -15.30 -29.71
CA GLY A 364 8.49 -14.87 -30.82
C GLY A 364 9.64 -13.98 -30.32
N GLU A 365 10.70 -13.87 -31.13
CA GLU A 365 11.85 -12.99 -30.81
C GLU A 365 11.46 -11.51 -30.74
N HIS A 366 10.47 -11.10 -31.54
CA HIS A 366 9.95 -9.74 -31.55
C HIS A 366 8.45 -9.77 -31.32
N MET A 367 8.02 -9.03 -30.29
CA MET A 367 6.61 -8.90 -29.92
C MET A 367 6.18 -7.44 -29.94
N THR A 368 5.02 -7.19 -30.54
CA THR A 368 4.31 -5.92 -30.36
C THR A 368 3.81 -5.80 -28.92
N PRO A 369 3.51 -4.59 -28.42
CA PRO A 369 2.91 -4.44 -27.09
C PRO A 369 1.58 -5.20 -26.89
N ALA A 370 0.83 -5.45 -27.97
CA ALA A 370 -0.38 -6.25 -27.91
C ALA A 370 -0.06 -7.73 -27.67
N GLU A 371 0.83 -8.31 -28.46
CA GLU A 371 1.29 -9.69 -28.30
C GLU A 371 1.97 -9.91 -26.95
N ALA A 372 2.77 -8.94 -26.47
CA ALA A 372 3.38 -8.99 -25.15
C ALA A 372 2.32 -9.04 -24.03
N ALA A 373 1.22 -8.27 -24.16
CA ALA A 373 0.12 -8.31 -23.21
C ALA A 373 -0.59 -9.68 -23.22
N ASP A 374 -0.81 -10.28 -24.40
CA ASP A 374 -1.41 -11.60 -24.53
C ASP A 374 -0.52 -12.70 -23.92
N VAL A 375 0.80 -12.61 -24.10
CA VAL A 375 1.79 -13.50 -23.46
C VAL A 375 1.73 -13.38 -21.95
N VAL A 376 1.73 -12.16 -21.39
CA VAL A 376 1.66 -11.94 -19.95
C VAL A 376 0.34 -12.48 -19.38
N ALA A 377 -0.79 -12.28 -20.07
CA ALA A 377 -2.08 -12.83 -19.67
C ALA A 377 -2.08 -14.37 -19.72
N ALA A 378 -1.45 -14.98 -20.73
CA ALA A 378 -1.28 -16.44 -20.80
C ALA A 378 -0.40 -16.96 -19.64
N CYS A 379 0.71 -16.29 -19.33
CA CYS A 379 1.56 -16.61 -18.19
C CYS A 379 0.78 -16.55 -16.87
N SER A 380 -0.05 -15.51 -16.67
CA SER A 380 -0.88 -15.37 -15.48
C SER A 380 -1.82 -16.57 -15.28
N ARG A 381 -2.50 -17.02 -16.35
CA ARG A 381 -3.36 -18.22 -16.30
C ARG A 381 -2.56 -19.48 -15.95
N LEU A 382 -1.42 -19.70 -16.62
CA LEU A 382 -0.56 -20.86 -16.38
C LEU A 382 0.02 -20.87 -14.95
N VAL A 383 0.35 -19.70 -14.40
CA VAL A 383 0.72 -19.54 -12.99
C VAL A 383 -0.44 -19.96 -12.09
N GLY A 384 -1.66 -19.49 -12.34
CA GLY A 384 -2.84 -19.90 -11.58
C GLY A 384 -3.10 -21.42 -11.64
N GLU A 385 -2.93 -22.06 -12.79
CA GLU A 385 -3.02 -23.51 -12.97
C GLU A 385 -1.91 -24.24 -12.18
N HIS A 386 -0.68 -23.74 -12.27
CA HIS A 386 0.45 -24.28 -11.51
C HIS A 386 0.20 -24.24 -10.01
N VAL A 387 -0.24 -23.11 -9.48
CA VAL A 387 -0.55 -22.93 -8.05
C VAL A 387 -1.69 -23.86 -7.60
N ARG A 388 -2.76 -23.99 -8.38
CA ARG A 388 -3.86 -24.93 -8.07
C ARG A 388 -3.40 -26.38 -8.05
N ARG A 389 -2.51 -26.77 -8.96
CA ARG A 389 -2.00 -28.14 -9.07
C ARG A 389 -0.98 -28.49 -7.99
N THR A 390 -0.10 -27.55 -7.62
CA THR A 390 1.04 -27.81 -6.72
C THR A 390 0.82 -27.32 -5.30
N GLY A 391 -0.09 -26.38 -5.08
CA GLY A 391 -0.28 -25.66 -3.83
C GLY A 391 0.87 -24.70 -3.48
N ARG A 392 1.78 -24.39 -4.42
CA ARG A 392 3.04 -23.66 -4.18
C ARG A 392 3.17 -22.44 -5.10
N GLY A 393 3.95 -21.46 -4.65
CA GLY A 393 4.37 -20.33 -5.47
C GLY A 393 3.29 -19.28 -5.67
N ARG A 394 2.23 -19.25 -4.89
CA ARG A 394 1.12 -18.30 -5.05
C ARG A 394 1.64 -16.87 -5.06
N ASP A 395 2.36 -16.49 -4.02
CA ASP A 395 2.82 -15.10 -3.85
C ASP A 395 3.99 -14.78 -4.79
N ALA A 396 4.97 -15.68 -4.87
CA ALA A 396 6.19 -15.47 -5.66
C ALA A 396 5.90 -15.37 -7.15
N LEU A 397 5.14 -16.32 -7.71
CA LEU A 397 4.86 -16.37 -9.15
C LEU A 397 3.88 -15.26 -9.56
N THR A 398 2.87 -14.95 -8.74
CA THR A 398 1.99 -13.80 -8.97
C THR A 398 2.79 -12.50 -8.98
N PHE A 399 3.78 -12.37 -8.09
CA PHE A 399 4.64 -11.19 -8.06
C PHE A 399 5.55 -11.07 -9.31
N LEU A 400 6.02 -12.19 -9.89
CA LEU A 400 6.73 -12.16 -11.17
C LEU A 400 5.85 -11.61 -12.30
N VAL A 401 4.60 -12.07 -12.39
CA VAL A 401 3.63 -11.54 -13.38
C VAL A 401 3.42 -10.04 -13.17
N LEU A 402 3.18 -9.60 -11.93
CA LEU A 402 3.01 -8.18 -11.60
C LEU A 402 4.21 -7.32 -12.00
N ARG A 403 5.43 -7.81 -11.75
CA ARG A 403 6.67 -7.08 -12.09
C ARG A 403 6.91 -6.95 -13.59
N SER A 404 6.33 -7.83 -14.41
CA SER A 404 6.40 -7.73 -15.87
C SER A 404 5.55 -6.60 -16.43
N LEU A 405 4.56 -6.14 -15.70
CA LEU A 405 3.71 -5.01 -16.07
C LEU A 405 4.44 -3.68 -15.93
N LYS A 406 4.02 -2.68 -16.70
CA LYS A 406 4.44 -1.30 -16.49
C LYS A 406 3.71 -0.71 -15.27
N GLN A 407 4.31 0.26 -14.65
CA GLN A 407 3.67 0.97 -13.55
C GLN A 407 2.62 1.95 -14.08
N ALA A 408 1.44 1.95 -13.50
CA ALA A 408 0.41 2.93 -13.83
C ALA A 408 0.83 4.34 -13.41
N HIS A 409 0.43 5.35 -14.19
CA HIS A 409 0.78 6.75 -13.96
C HIS A 409 -0.37 7.68 -14.40
N TYR A 410 -0.29 8.95 -14.03
CA TYR A 410 -1.19 9.98 -14.53
C TYR A 410 -0.56 10.72 -15.70
N GLY A 411 -1.36 10.98 -16.75
CA GLY A 411 -0.91 11.72 -17.93
C GLY A 411 -2.06 12.37 -18.69
N PRO A 412 -1.76 13.36 -19.56
CA PRO A 412 -2.78 14.09 -20.32
C PRO A 412 -3.31 13.30 -21.53
N ARG A 413 -2.66 12.21 -21.91
CA ARG A 413 -3.07 11.38 -23.07
C ARG A 413 -3.73 10.10 -22.60
N ASN A 414 -4.88 9.79 -23.17
CA ASN A 414 -5.52 8.51 -22.93
C ASN A 414 -4.79 7.40 -23.73
N LEU A 415 -4.06 6.55 -23.02
CA LEU A 415 -3.39 5.37 -23.59
C LEU A 415 -4.04 4.05 -23.10
N GLY A 416 -5.19 4.15 -22.43
CA GLY A 416 -5.90 3.02 -21.84
C GLY A 416 -5.28 2.50 -20.54
N HIS A 417 -5.89 1.45 -20.01
CA HIS A 417 -5.47 0.79 -18.78
C HIS A 417 -5.38 -0.73 -18.98
N ALA A 418 -4.20 -1.22 -19.34
CA ALA A 418 -3.99 -2.64 -19.70
C ALA A 418 -4.38 -3.61 -18.58
N GLY A 419 -4.07 -3.29 -17.31
CA GLY A 419 -4.43 -4.14 -16.16
C GLY A 419 -5.95 -4.31 -15.96
N LEU A 420 -6.76 -3.34 -16.43
CA LEU A 420 -8.22 -3.42 -16.39
C LEU A 420 -8.85 -3.86 -17.72
N GLY A 421 -8.05 -4.01 -18.79
CA GLY A 421 -8.55 -4.31 -20.14
C GLY A 421 -9.35 -3.16 -20.75
N LEU A 422 -9.15 -1.90 -20.31
CA LEU A 422 -9.95 -0.74 -20.71
C LEU A 422 -9.19 0.16 -21.68
N THR A 423 -9.91 0.68 -22.68
CA THR A 423 -9.36 1.64 -23.66
C THR A 423 -9.42 3.09 -23.17
N HIS A 424 -10.27 3.41 -22.20
CA HIS A 424 -10.43 4.73 -21.61
C HIS A 424 -10.49 4.57 -20.09
N TYR A 425 -9.65 5.29 -19.37
CA TYR A 425 -9.70 5.24 -17.92
C TYR A 425 -9.12 6.51 -17.29
N CYS A 426 -9.81 7.05 -16.32
CA CYS A 426 -9.31 8.10 -15.44
C CYS A 426 -9.67 7.77 -13.99
N HIS A 427 -9.12 8.50 -13.07
CA HIS A 427 -9.59 8.51 -11.70
C HIS A 427 -10.52 9.72 -11.51
N PHE A 428 -11.75 9.45 -11.08
CA PHE A 428 -12.79 10.45 -10.84
C PHE A 428 -13.46 10.25 -9.49
N THR A 429 -13.43 9.03 -8.94
CA THR A 429 -14.31 8.59 -7.85
C THR A 429 -13.80 8.89 -6.44
N SER A 430 -12.63 9.56 -6.28
CA SER A 430 -12.11 9.87 -4.93
C SER A 430 -11.43 11.25 -4.85
N PRO A 431 -12.15 12.36 -5.10
CA PRO A 431 -11.58 13.72 -5.13
C PRO A 431 -11.21 14.26 -3.73
N ILE A 432 -11.71 13.68 -2.63
CA ILE A 432 -11.32 14.07 -1.26
C ILE A 432 -9.87 13.71 -1.00
N ARG A 433 -9.42 12.57 -1.56
CA ARG A 433 -8.10 12.00 -1.27
C ARG A 433 -7.13 11.93 -2.45
N ARG A 434 -7.55 12.25 -3.68
CA ARG A 434 -6.68 12.27 -4.87
C ARG A 434 -6.90 13.54 -5.69
N TYR A 435 -5.84 14.32 -5.88
CA TYR A 435 -5.89 15.56 -6.66
C TYR A 435 -6.20 15.36 -8.16
N PRO A 436 -5.70 14.30 -8.84
CA PRO A 436 -6.09 13.99 -10.21
C PRO A 436 -7.61 13.84 -10.40
N ASP A 437 -8.31 13.28 -9.42
CA ASP A 437 -9.78 13.15 -9.45
C ASP A 437 -10.45 14.53 -9.41
N LEU A 438 -9.97 15.44 -8.57
CA LEU A 438 -10.48 16.83 -8.54
C LEU A 438 -10.24 17.55 -9.87
N VAL A 439 -9.10 17.30 -10.54
CA VAL A 439 -8.85 17.82 -11.90
C VAL A 439 -9.84 17.23 -12.90
N CYS A 440 -10.13 15.91 -12.83
CA CYS A 440 -11.12 15.26 -13.66
C CYS A 440 -12.54 15.79 -13.40
N HIS A 441 -12.92 16.08 -12.16
CA HIS A 441 -14.20 16.73 -11.82
C HIS A 441 -14.35 18.07 -12.54
N ARG A 442 -13.36 18.94 -12.47
CA ARG A 442 -13.36 20.23 -13.16
C ARG A 442 -13.48 20.08 -14.68
N ALA A 443 -12.73 19.14 -15.25
CA ALA A 443 -12.79 18.83 -16.68
C ALA A 443 -14.18 18.33 -17.10
N LEU A 444 -14.75 17.38 -16.35
CA LEU A 444 -16.09 16.86 -16.60
C LEU A 444 -17.16 17.95 -16.51
N LEU A 445 -17.14 18.72 -15.44
CA LEU A 445 -18.12 19.79 -15.19
C LEU A 445 -18.02 20.89 -16.25
N HIS A 446 -16.82 21.23 -16.72
CA HIS A 446 -16.66 22.07 -17.90
C HIS A 446 -17.31 21.45 -19.14
N ALA A 447 -17.01 20.19 -19.40
CA ALA A 447 -17.52 19.48 -20.60
C ALA A 447 -19.05 19.40 -20.65
N VAL A 448 -19.74 19.34 -19.50
CA VAL A 448 -21.20 19.20 -19.42
C VAL A 448 -21.94 20.51 -19.10
N GLY A 449 -21.23 21.66 -19.03
CA GLY A 449 -21.82 22.94 -18.69
C GLY A 449 -22.15 23.10 -17.21
N GLY A 450 -21.45 22.40 -16.33
CA GLY A 450 -21.64 22.42 -14.88
C GLY A 450 -20.98 23.59 -14.16
N GLY A 451 -20.60 24.67 -14.86
CA GLY A 451 -20.11 25.93 -14.25
C GLY A 451 -18.60 26.01 -14.02
N GLU A 452 -17.83 24.95 -14.34
CA GLU A 452 -16.36 24.98 -14.22
C GLU A 452 -15.67 25.54 -15.46
N ALA A 453 -14.51 26.18 -15.25
CA ALA A 453 -13.62 26.55 -16.34
C ALA A 453 -12.82 25.35 -16.83
N SER A 454 -12.50 25.32 -18.13
CA SER A 454 -11.63 24.27 -18.69
C SER A 454 -10.27 24.25 -18.01
N PRO A 455 -9.77 23.08 -17.58
CA PRO A 455 -8.38 22.95 -17.17
C PRO A 455 -7.43 23.38 -18.31
N ARG A 456 -6.28 23.96 -17.95
CA ARG A 456 -5.29 24.38 -18.95
C ARG A 456 -4.50 23.16 -19.43
N GLY A 457 -4.57 22.88 -20.73
CA GLY A 457 -3.84 21.76 -21.32
C GLY A 457 -2.32 21.83 -21.08
N SER A 458 -1.74 23.03 -21.05
CA SER A 458 -0.32 23.25 -20.75
C SER A 458 0.13 22.75 -19.36
N ASP A 459 -0.79 22.65 -18.41
CA ASP A 459 -0.48 22.32 -17.02
C ASP A 459 -0.61 20.81 -16.75
N MET A 460 -1.27 20.06 -17.65
CA MET A 460 -1.63 18.66 -17.43
C MET A 460 -0.41 17.72 -17.39
N GLU A 461 0.61 17.95 -18.20
CA GLU A 461 1.83 17.12 -18.18
C GLU A 461 2.55 17.23 -16.82
N ALA A 462 2.75 18.45 -16.34
CA ALA A 462 3.40 18.70 -15.06
C ALA A 462 2.56 18.18 -13.88
N ALA A 463 1.24 18.37 -13.92
CA ALA A 463 0.32 17.89 -12.89
C ALA A 463 0.28 16.35 -12.84
N GLY A 464 0.28 15.68 -14.00
CA GLY A 464 0.31 14.23 -14.09
C GLY A 464 1.62 13.63 -13.56
N ALA A 465 2.76 14.19 -13.98
CA ALA A 465 4.08 13.76 -13.51
C ALA A 465 4.22 13.93 -11.98
N TRP A 466 3.81 15.09 -11.44
CA TRP A 466 3.82 15.38 -10.02
C TRP A 466 2.92 14.43 -9.22
N SER A 467 1.67 14.23 -9.67
CA SER A 467 0.73 13.33 -8.99
C SER A 467 1.26 11.89 -8.96
N SER A 468 1.85 11.43 -10.07
CA SER A 468 2.47 10.09 -10.15
C SER A 468 3.66 9.95 -9.22
N GLU A 469 4.49 10.98 -9.08
CA GLU A 469 5.61 11.00 -8.14
C GLU A 469 5.12 10.92 -6.69
N ARG A 470 4.14 11.75 -6.33
CA ARG A 470 3.58 11.76 -4.96
C ARG A 470 2.85 10.46 -4.60
N GLU A 471 2.16 9.85 -5.55
CA GLU A 471 1.54 8.53 -5.36
C GLU A 471 2.60 7.45 -5.06
N ARG A 472 3.72 7.42 -5.80
CA ARG A 472 4.83 6.47 -5.53
C ARG A 472 5.46 6.69 -4.16
N ASP A 473 5.62 7.96 -3.76
CA ASP A 473 6.12 8.28 -2.42
C ASP A 473 5.15 7.81 -1.35
N ALA A 474 3.84 8.07 -1.50
CA ALA A 474 2.80 7.61 -0.59
C ALA A 474 2.85 6.09 -0.44
N MET A 475 2.81 5.34 -1.54
CA MET A 475 2.92 3.87 -1.53
C MET A 475 4.20 3.36 -0.83
N THR A 476 5.32 4.06 -0.99
CA THR A 476 6.60 3.69 -0.35
C THR A 476 6.52 3.90 1.17
N ILE A 477 5.87 4.98 1.60
CA ILE A 477 5.67 5.30 3.02
C ILE A 477 4.71 4.28 3.65
N GLU A 478 3.57 4.03 3.02
CA GLU A 478 2.55 3.08 3.45
C GLU A 478 3.14 1.67 3.63
N ARG A 479 3.83 1.15 2.61
CA ARG A 479 4.54 -0.16 2.69
C ARG A 479 5.61 -0.19 3.79
N SER A 480 6.28 0.92 4.04
CA SER A 480 7.27 0.99 5.12
C SER A 480 6.60 0.97 6.49
N ALA A 481 5.46 1.66 6.62
CA ALA A 481 4.66 1.70 7.82
C ALA A 481 4.02 0.32 8.13
N ASP A 482 3.51 -0.37 7.12
CA ASP A 482 2.98 -1.73 7.25
C ASP A 482 4.05 -2.71 7.74
N ARG A 483 5.26 -2.64 7.17
CA ARG A 483 6.38 -3.48 7.63
C ARG A 483 6.74 -3.21 9.10
N VAL A 484 6.74 -1.93 9.51
CA VAL A 484 6.96 -1.55 10.91
C VAL A 484 5.86 -2.13 11.80
N ALA A 485 4.59 -1.92 11.45
CA ALA A 485 3.46 -2.44 12.22
C ALA A 485 3.50 -3.98 12.34
N ARG A 486 3.73 -4.68 11.23
CA ARG A 486 3.89 -6.16 11.21
C ARG A 486 5.05 -6.63 12.10
N ALA A 487 6.18 -5.91 12.10
CA ALA A 487 7.32 -6.28 12.94
C ALA A 487 6.99 -6.15 14.43
N PHE A 488 6.25 -5.13 14.84
CA PHE A 488 5.76 -5.00 16.23
C PHE A 488 4.77 -6.12 16.61
N VAL A 489 3.87 -6.50 15.69
CA VAL A 489 2.94 -7.62 15.92
C VAL A 489 3.72 -8.92 16.10
N LEU A 490 4.65 -9.22 15.19
CA LEU A 490 5.47 -10.43 15.24
C LEU A 490 6.32 -10.49 16.52
N GLU A 491 6.98 -9.39 16.88
CA GLU A 491 7.78 -9.33 18.11
C GLU A 491 6.92 -9.65 19.36
N ARG A 492 5.71 -9.08 19.41
CA ARG A 492 4.76 -9.36 20.48
C ARG A 492 4.33 -10.83 20.51
N GLU A 493 3.98 -11.41 19.36
CA GLU A 493 3.65 -12.83 19.26
C GLU A 493 4.78 -13.75 19.75
N LEU A 494 6.03 -13.39 19.42
CA LEU A 494 7.21 -14.13 19.87
C LEU A 494 7.42 -14.01 21.39
N PHE A 495 7.13 -12.85 22.00
CA PHE A 495 7.18 -12.70 23.45
C PHE A 495 6.06 -13.49 24.15
N GLU A 496 4.88 -13.58 23.56
CA GLU A 496 3.73 -14.29 24.13
C GLU A 496 3.83 -15.81 23.97
N HIS A 497 4.37 -16.29 22.83
CA HIS A 497 4.35 -17.72 22.45
C HIS A 497 5.72 -18.41 22.40
N GLY A 498 6.81 -17.66 22.59
CA GLY A 498 8.18 -18.16 22.59
C GLY A 498 8.95 -17.84 21.30
N TRP A 499 10.25 -17.58 21.45
CA TRP A 499 11.19 -17.30 20.34
C TRP A 499 11.68 -18.55 19.61
N ASP A 500 11.42 -19.72 20.14
CA ASP A 500 11.74 -21.04 19.57
C ASP A 500 10.68 -21.55 18.58
N ARG A 501 9.59 -20.79 18.43
CA ARG A 501 8.52 -21.08 17.48
C ARG A 501 9.05 -21.14 16.05
N THR A 502 8.61 -22.15 15.31
CA THR A 502 8.87 -22.31 13.87
C THR A 502 7.68 -21.83 13.05
N PHE A 503 7.98 -21.32 11.87
CA PHE A 503 7.01 -20.80 10.92
C PHE A 503 7.17 -21.52 9.59
N ASP A 504 6.07 -21.92 9.00
CA ASP A 504 6.04 -22.30 7.60
C ASP A 504 5.95 -21.02 6.75
N GLY A 505 6.52 -21.03 5.56
CA GLY A 505 6.53 -19.87 4.69
C GLY A 505 6.91 -20.20 3.25
N GLU A 506 6.84 -19.19 2.37
CA GLU A 506 7.17 -19.30 0.96
C GLU A 506 8.29 -18.33 0.59
N VAL A 507 9.24 -18.77 -0.22
CA VAL A 507 10.29 -17.92 -0.79
C VAL A 507 9.69 -16.97 -1.82
N THR A 508 9.63 -15.67 -1.50
CA THR A 508 8.99 -14.64 -2.34
C THR A 508 9.96 -13.82 -3.18
N ALA A 509 11.24 -13.76 -2.80
CA ALA A 509 12.28 -13.12 -3.59
C ALA A 509 13.66 -13.69 -3.25
N LEU A 510 14.54 -13.69 -4.24
CA LEU A 510 15.93 -14.12 -4.09
C LEU A 510 16.90 -12.98 -4.41
N ILE A 511 17.93 -12.85 -3.60
CA ILE A 511 19.05 -11.92 -3.80
C ILE A 511 20.37 -12.67 -3.48
N GLY A 512 21.51 -12.17 -3.96
CA GLY A 512 22.80 -12.79 -3.65
C GLY A 512 23.12 -12.90 -2.15
N ALA A 513 22.46 -12.14 -1.29
CA ALA A 513 22.62 -12.19 0.17
C ALA A 513 21.68 -13.19 0.87
N GLY A 514 20.63 -13.69 0.20
CA GLY A 514 19.65 -14.60 0.80
C GLY A 514 18.29 -14.61 0.10
N ALA A 515 17.33 -15.20 0.78
CA ALA A 515 15.94 -15.33 0.34
C ALA A 515 15.01 -14.50 1.24
N PHE A 516 14.11 -13.73 0.65
CA PHE A 516 12.97 -13.20 1.38
C PHE A 516 11.91 -14.29 1.48
N VAL A 517 11.44 -14.51 2.68
CA VAL A 517 10.43 -15.52 2.99
C VAL A 517 9.22 -14.83 3.58
N ARG A 518 8.05 -15.11 3.01
CA ARG A 518 6.77 -14.73 3.58
C ARG A 518 6.28 -15.87 4.45
N LEU A 519 6.10 -15.58 5.73
CA LEU A 519 5.62 -16.52 6.73
C LEU A 519 4.09 -16.62 6.70
N ASP A 520 3.57 -17.73 7.16
CA ASP A 520 2.16 -17.83 7.49
C ASP A 520 1.77 -16.72 8.47
N GLY A 521 0.65 -16.03 8.23
CA GLY A 521 0.30 -14.80 8.94
C GLY A 521 0.80 -13.50 8.27
N GLY A 522 1.50 -13.61 7.12
CA GLY A 522 1.83 -12.47 6.24
C GLY A 522 3.06 -11.65 6.66
N HIS A 523 3.83 -12.10 7.65
CA HIS A 523 5.12 -11.49 7.99
C HIS A 523 6.17 -11.86 6.93
N GLU A 524 7.12 -10.96 6.70
CA GLU A 524 8.21 -11.18 5.73
C GLU A 524 9.58 -11.00 6.41
N GLY A 525 10.49 -11.91 6.15
CA GLY A 525 11.84 -11.87 6.70
C GLY A 525 12.91 -12.28 5.72
N LEU A 526 14.17 -11.96 6.04
CA LEU A 526 15.34 -12.35 5.26
C LEU A 526 15.98 -13.60 5.87
N LEU A 527 16.03 -14.68 5.09
CA LEU A 527 16.83 -15.86 5.36
C LEU A 527 18.18 -15.68 4.65
N PRO A 528 19.27 -15.35 5.37
CA PRO A 528 20.54 -15.06 4.73
C PRO A 528 21.24 -16.33 4.23
N VAL A 529 21.92 -16.27 3.08
CA VAL A 529 22.68 -17.43 2.52
C VAL A 529 23.68 -18.01 3.50
N ARG A 530 24.26 -17.21 4.40
CA ARG A 530 25.16 -17.68 5.44
C ARG A 530 24.50 -18.62 6.46
N ALA A 531 23.18 -18.60 6.56
CA ALA A 531 22.40 -19.48 7.42
C ALA A 531 21.98 -20.79 6.70
N LEU A 532 22.01 -20.81 5.36
CA LEU A 532 21.82 -22.01 4.56
C LEU A 532 23.08 -22.84 4.68
N ARG A 533 23.02 -23.94 5.42
CA ARG A 533 24.12 -24.89 5.54
C ARG A 533 23.87 -26.01 4.55
N GLY A 534 24.73 -26.14 3.53
CA GLY A 534 24.79 -27.35 2.77
C GLY A 534 25.40 -28.45 3.67
N ASP A 535 24.86 -29.67 3.59
CA ASP A 535 25.40 -30.87 4.23
C ASP A 535 26.76 -31.26 3.60
N THR A 536 27.79 -30.45 3.89
CA THR A 536 29.15 -30.82 3.49
C THR A 536 29.80 -31.68 4.60
N PRO A 537 30.49 -32.77 4.27
CA PRO A 537 31.12 -33.66 5.25
C PRO A 537 32.11 -32.99 6.21
N PHE A 538 32.46 -31.74 5.96
CA PHE A 538 33.44 -30.97 6.72
C PHE A 538 32.87 -29.70 7.39
N GLY A 539 31.53 -29.48 7.41
CA GLY A 539 30.94 -28.28 8.02
C GLY A 539 31.34 -26.96 7.36
N ALA A 540 31.92 -27.03 6.15
CA ALA A 540 32.31 -25.84 5.40
C ALA A 540 31.07 -25.12 4.82
N ARG A 541 31.06 -23.80 4.92
CA ARG A 541 30.03 -22.98 4.29
C ARG A 541 30.06 -23.19 2.78
N ASP A 542 28.86 -23.39 2.18
CA ASP A 542 28.73 -23.43 0.74
C ASP A 542 28.61 -21.98 0.17
N TRP A 543 29.06 -21.81 -1.07
CA TRP A 543 28.82 -20.60 -1.82
C TRP A 543 27.54 -20.78 -2.62
N TRP A 544 26.68 -19.76 -2.55
CA TRP A 544 25.40 -19.78 -3.25
C TRP A 544 25.42 -18.78 -4.39
N GLU A 545 25.13 -19.25 -5.58
CA GLU A 545 25.05 -18.45 -6.80
C GLU A 545 23.60 -18.28 -7.23
N LEU A 546 23.24 -17.03 -7.55
CA LEU A 546 21.93 -16.69 -8.07
C LEU A 546 21.97 -16.76 -9.61
N ASN A 547 21.04 -17.50 -10.22
CA ASN A 547 20.93 -17.57 -11.67
C ASN A 547 20.62 -16.19 -12.31
N GLU A 548 20.84 -16.05 -13.61
CA GLU A 548 20.62 -14.79 -14.36
C GLU A 548 19.16 -14.30 -14.27
N GLN A 549 18.19 -15.21 -14.18
CA GLN A 549 16.77 -14.90 -14.08
C GLN A 549 16.41 -14.40 -12.67
N GLY A 550 17.26 -14.58 -11.67
CA GLY A 550 17.00 -14.18 -10.28
C GLY A 550 15.95 -15.04 -9.57
N THR A 551 15.82 -16.30 -9.97
CA THR A 551 14.75 -17.22 -9.55
C THR A 551 15.23 -18.45 -8.79
N VAL A 552 16.51 -18.79 -8.88
CA VAL A 552 17.12 -19.96 -8.25
C VAL A 552 18.46 -19.60 -7.64
N LEU A 553 18.65 -19.92 -6.36
CA LEU A 553 19.95 -19.96 -5.70
C LEU A 553 20.46 -21.40 -5.71
N THR A 554 21.70 -21.63 -6.12
CA THR A 554 22.34 -22.95 -6.17
C THR A 554 23.61 -22.95 -5.35
N GLY A 555 23.78 -23.91 -4.48
CA GLY A 555 25.02 -24.18 -3.75
C GLY A 555 26.07 -24.79 -4.66
N GLU A 556 27.26 -24.17 -4.78
CA GLU A 556 28.31 -24.59 -5.70
C GLU A 556 28.87 -26.01 -5.39
N ARG A 557 28.90 -26.37 -4.13
CA ARG A 557 29.49 -27.66 -3.68
C ARG A 557 28.44 -28.75 -3.50
N THR A 558 27.28 -28.37 -2.94
CA THR A 558 26.21 -29.32 -2.61
C THR A 558 25.28 -29.59 -3.77
N GLY A 559 25.16 -28.64 -4.69
CA GLY A 559 24.12 -28.66 -5.74
C GLY A 559 22.71 -28.44 -5.21
N GLU A 560 22.56 -28.15 -3.91
CA GLU A 560 21.26 -27.81 -3.33
C GLU A 560 20.70 -26.55 -4.00
N THR A 561 19.40 -26.52 -4.16
CA THR A 561 18.72 -25.36 -4.78
C THR A 561 17.66 -24.82 -3.86
N LEU A 562 17.53 -23.49 -3.85
CA LEU A 562 16.43 -22.76 -3.25
C LEU A 562 15.76 -21.93 -4.35
N ARG A 563 14.49 -22.19 -4.60
CA ARG A 563 13.76 -21.61 -5.73
C ARG A 563 12.70 -20.63 -5.25
N LEU A 564 12.37 -19.68 -6.08
CA LEU A 564 11.20 -18.83 -5.90
C LEU A 564 9.92 -19.69 -5.83
N GLY A 565 9.10 -19.47 -4.80
CA GLY A 565 7.89 -20.26 -4.55
C GLY A 565 8.12 -21.55 -3.75
N ASP A 566 9.35 -21.86 -3.36
CA ASP A 566 9.60 -23.02 -2.50
C ASP A 566 9.02 -22.79 -1.10
N PRO A 567 8.38 -23.82 -0.52
CA PRO A 567 8.02 -23.81 0.89
C PRO A 567 9.28 -24.00 1.75
N VAL A 568 9.37 -23.22 2.81
CA VAL A 568 10.49 -23.29 3.75
C VAL A 568 9.98 -23.22 5.18
N ARG A 569 10.63 -23.96 6.09
CA ARG A 569 10.40 -23.85 7.52
C ARG A 569 11.54 -23.10 8.17
N VAL A 570 11.21 -22.02 8.86
CA VAL A 570 12.19 -21.09 9.45
C VAL A 570 11.83 -20.73 10.88
N ARG A 571 12.81 -20.18 11.61
CA ARG A 571 12.60 -19.50 12.88
C ARG A 571 12.99 -18.04 12.77
N VAL A 572 12.41 -17.21 13.63
CA VAL A 572 12.80 -15.80 13.74
C VAL A 572 14.01 -15.71 14.67
N GLU A 573 15.11 -15.14 14.17
CA GLU A 573 16.32 -14.92 14.96
C GLU A 573 16.34 -13.52 15.60
N ARG A 574 15.82 -12.54 14.87
CA ARG A 574 15.80 -11.14 15.30
C ARG A 574 14.69 -10.37 14.62
N VAL A 575 14.07 -9.46 15.37
CA VAL A 575 13.14 -8.45 14.85
C VAL A 575 13.73 -7.07 15.09
N ASP A 576 13.83 -6.23 14.05
CA ASP A 576 14.12 -4.80 14.14
C ASP A 576 12.81 -4.05 13.85
N THR A 577 12.02 -3.88 14.89
CA THR A 577 10.68 -3.26 14.81
C THR A 577 10.74 -1.86 14.22
N ALA A 578 11.78 -1.10 14.57
CA ALA A 578 11.98 0.27 14.09
C ALA A 578 12.10 0.36 12.56
N ARG A 579 12.70 -0.63 11.93
CA ARG A 579 12.92 -0.68 10.48
C ARG A 579 12.02 -1.67 9.76
N GLY A 580 11.14 -2.36 10.50
CA GLY A 580 10.29 -3.40 9.93
C GLY A 580 11.09 -4.54 9.30
N ARG A 581 12.21 -4.96 9.93
CA ARG A 581 13.07 -6.02 9.41
C ARG A 581 13.03 -7.23 10.32
N VAL A 582 12.98 -8.40 9.70
CA VAL A 582 12.99 -9.70 10.38
C VAL A 582 14.13 -10.53 9.80
N ASP A 583 15.04 -10.95 10.66
CA ASP A 583 16.11 -11.87 10.31
C ASP A 583 15.64 -13.29 10.66
N LEU A 584 15.75 -14.20 9.68
CA LEU A 584 15.32 -15.58 9.78
C LEU A 584 16.52 -16.52 9.84
N GLY A 585 16.32 -17.66 10.48
CA GLY A 585 17.26 -18.78 10.48
C GLY A 585 16.56 -20.09 10.12
N PRO A 586 17.32 -21.10 9.63
CA PRO A 586 16.78 -22.42 9.33
C PRO A 586 16.36 -23.12 10.63
N VAL A 587 15.35 -23.98 10.52
CA VAL A 587 15.01 -24.92 11.58
C VAL A 587 16.02 -26.07 11.49
N GLN A 588 16.79 -26.32 12.58
CA GLN A 588 17.61 -27.52 12.67
C GLN A 588 16.68 -28.66 13.07
N ASP A 589 16.54 -29.65 12.22
CA ASP A 589 15.85 -30.88 12.59
C ASP A 589 16.58 -31.55 13.78
N ALA A 590 15.81 -31.94 14.81
CA ALA A 590 16.35 -32.52 16.05
C ALA A 590 17.06 -33.88 15.85
N ALA A 591 17.20 -34.34 14.59
CA ALA A 591 17.82 -35.62 14.24
C ALA A 591 19.35 -35.58 14.18
N GLU A 592 20.02 -34.44 14.30
CA GLU A 592 21.48 -34.32 14.19
C GLU A 592 22.20 -33.88 15.47
N GLN A 593 21.65 -34.13 16.64
CA GLN A 593 22.49 -34.13 17.84
C GLN A 593 23.19 -35.48 17.92
N PRO A 594 24.52 -35.56 17.76
CA PRO A 594 25.23 -36.82 18.02
C PRO A 594 24.94 -37.23 19.47
N PRO A 595 24.68 -38.53 19.72
CA PRO A 595 24.35 -38.97 21.06
C PRO A 595 25.50 -38.58 22.02
N PRO A 596 25.18 -38.19 23.27
CA PRO A 596 26.19 -37.80 24.24
C PRO A 596 27.18 -38.96 24.38
N GLY A 597 28.44 -38.71 24.03
CA GLY A 597 29.50 -39.70 24.07
C GLY A 597 29.56 -40.35 25.43
N ASN A 598 29.30 -41.66 25.46
CA ASN A 598 29.48 -42.51 26.64
C ASN A 598 30.95 -42.45 27.07
N GLY A 599 31.23 -41.58 28.03
CA GLY A 599 32.49 -41.57 28.75
C GLY A 599 32.62 -42.88 29.55
N ARG A 600 33.23 -43.91 28.94
CA ARG A 600 33.78 -45.05 29.67
C ARG A 600 35.28 -44.96 29.60
N GLY A 601 35.90 -44.91 30.79
CA GLY A 601 37.32 -45.17 30.91
C GLY A 601 37.98 -44.53 32.11
N ALA A 602 37.45 -44.77 33.30
CA ALA A 602 38.26 -44.67 34.51
C ALA A 602 39.34 -45.81 34.44
N ARG A 603 40.58 -45.44 34.35
CA ARG A 603 41.69 -46.32 34.75
C ARG A 603 42.40 -45.75 35.97
N GLU A 604 42.10 -46.35 37.11
CA GLU A 604 42.98 -46.37 38.27
C GLU A 604 44.37 -46.88 37.87
N SER A 605 45.40 -46.16 38.27
CA SER A 605 46.70 -46.78 38.61
C SER A 605 47.39 -45.89 39.64
N ASP A 606 47.41 -46.45 40.77
CA ASP A 606 48.07 -46.35 42.04
C ASP A 606 49.62 -46.32 41.94
N ARG A 607 50.22 -45.71 43.02
CA ARG A 607 51.64 -45.77 43.46
C ARG A 607 52.58 -44.75 42.81
N GLY A 608 53.21 -43.89 43.57
CA GLY A 608 54.10 -44.07 44.68
C GLY A 608 54.89 -42.83 45.03
N ARG A 609 54.83 -42.45 46.23
CA ARG A 609 55.80 -42.06 47.27
C ARG A 609 57.12 -41.41 46.85
N ALA A 610 57.49 -40.41 47.64
CA ALA A 610 58.80 -39.84 47.99
C ALA A 610 59.22 -38.66 47.13
N GLY A 611 59.63 -37.54 47.60
CA GLY A 611 60.17 -37.15 48.87
C GLY A 611 61.05 -35.92 48.63
N ARG A 612 60.96 -34.94 49.55
CA ARG A 612 62.03 -33.99 49.88
C ARG A 612 62.34 -32.81 48.94
N SER A 613 62.02 -31.63 49.46
CA SER A 613 62.92 -30.64 50.06
C SER A 613 63.45 -29.55 49.15
N GLY A 614 63.16 -28.36 49.55
CA GLY A 614 64.22 -27.43 49.81
C GLY A 614 64.38 -26.21 48.86
N GLY A 615 64.25 -25.03 49.46
CA GLY A 615 65.04 -23.89 49.07
C GLY A 615 64.35 -22.87 48.19
N ASP A 616 63.76 -21.91 48.73
CA ASP A 616 64.24 -20.60 49.25
C ASP A 616 64.90 -19.70 48.16
N ARG A 617 64.45 -18.48 48.19
CA ARG A 617 65.04 -17.19 47.79
C ARG A 617 64.81 -16.62 46.39
N SER A 618 63.99 -15.56 46.49
CA SER A 618 64.33 -14.16 46.15
C SER A 618 64.82 -13.81 44.75
N ARG A 619 64.05 -13.07 44.01
CA ARG A 619 64.07 -11.61 43.83
C ARG A 619 62.82 -11.17 43.03
#